data_2343bb5b58b99de25d9017669f142132
#
_entry.id   2343bb5b58b99de25d9017669f142132
#
_cell.length_a   1.000
_cell.length_b   1.000
_cell.length_c   1.000
_cell.angle_alpha   90.00
_cell.angle_beta   90.00
_cell.angle_gamma   90.00
#
_symmetry.space_group_name_H-M   'P 1'
#
loop_
_entity.id
_entity.type
_entity.pdbx_description
1 polymer ?
#
loop_
_entity_poly.entity_id
_entity_poly.type
_entity_poly.pdbx_seq_one_letter_code
_entity_poly.pdbx_strand_id
1 'polypeptide(L)'
;MIDPNLLRNNLAEVAEKLKVKRNFILDTEKLTALEEQRKDLQVKTETLQAERNARSKAIGAAKARGEDIAPLLAEVDNMGEQLNEAKTQLDAVLAEINQIALSIPNIPADEVPLGKDDTENKEILRWGTPRTFDFEIKDHVSLGEDANGLDFAAGAKLAGARFAVMKGQIAKMHRALAQFMLDLHTEQHGYLEAYVPYLVNHATLYGTGQLPKFGEDLFHTLALEGEQPYALIPTAEVPVTNLVRDVIVDEADLPIKMTAHTPCFRSEAGSYGRDTRGLIRMHQFDKVEMVQIVDPDKSMEALEELTGHAEKVLQLLNLPYRKVLLCTGDMG
;
A
#
# COMPACT_ATOMS: atom_id res chain seq x y z
N MET A 1 -2.22 4.44 -6.00
CA MET A 1 -3.40 4.61 -6.90
C MET A 1 -3.37 6.02 -7.45
N ILE A 2 -3.64 6.20 -8.73
CA ILE A 2 -3.71 7.54 -9.36
C ILE A 2 -4.97 8.26 -8.84
N ASP A 3 -4.85 9.57 -8.59
CA ASP A 3 -6.00 10.40 -8.20
C ASP A 3 -7.13 10.26 -9.27
N PRO A 4 -8.33 9.87 -8.86
CA PRO A 4 -9.49 9.79 -9.77
C PRO A 4 -9.78 11.08 -10.53
N ASN A 5 -9.45 12.24 -9.96
CA ASN A 5 -9.61 13.53 -10.65
C ASN A 5 -8.68 13.67 -11.86
N LEU A 6 -7.46 13.14 -11.77
CA LEU A 6 -6.53 13.11 -12.91
C LEU A 6 -7.07 12.21 -14.03
N LEU A 7 -7.64 11.06 -13.69
CA LEU A 7 -8.27 10.16 -14.66
C LEU A 7 -9.48 10.78 -15.34
N ARG A 8 -10.23 11.65 -14.64
CA ARG A 8 -11.41 12.34 -15.21
C ARG A 8 -11.07 13.56 -16.07
N ASN A 9 -10.09 14.35 -15.61
CA ASN A 9 -9.84 15.67 -16.17
C ASN A 9 -8.62 15.71 -17.11
N ASN A 10 -7.67 14.79 -16.93
CA ASN A 10 -6.38 14.79 -17.63
C ASN A 10 -6.03 13.42 -18.24
N LEU A 11 -7.05 12.66 -18.68
CA LEU A 11 -6.88 11.26 -19.11
C LEU A 11 -5.82 11.06 -20.19
N ALA A 12 -5.77 11.94 -21.18
CA ALA A 12 -4.79 11.86 -22.28
C ALA A 12 -3.35 12.05 -21.80
N GLU A 13 -3.11 13.01 -20.89
CA GLU A 13 -1.80 13.27 -20.29
C GLU A 13 -1.36 12.07 -19.40
N VAL A 14 -2.28 11.56 -18.59
CA VAL A 14 -2.04 10.36 -17.75
C VAL A 14 -1.67 9.17 -18.61
N ALA A 15 -2.42 8.92 -19.70
CA ALA A 15 -2.15 7.81 -20.63
C ALA A 15 -0.77 7.91 -21.28
N GLU A 16 -0.37 9.11 -21.71
CA GLU A 16 0.95 9.31 -22.30
C GLU A 16 2.08 9.13 -21.29
N LYS A 17 1.94 9.66 -20.07
CA LYS A 17 2.92 9.46 -18.98
C LYS A 17 3.05 7.98 -18.62
N LEU A 18 1.96 7.25 -18.52
CA LEU A 18 1.96 5.81 -18.24
C LEU A 18 2.64 5.02 -19.35
N LYS A 19 2.34 5.35 -20.62
CA LYS A 19 2.96 4.72 -21.78
C LYS A 19 4.47 4.93 -21.81
N VAL A 20 4.93 6.16 -21.61
CA VAL A 20 6.36 6.52 -21.68
C VAL A 20 7.13 6.00 -20.47
N LYS A 21 6.60 6.23 -19.24
CA LYS A 21 7.34 5.95 -18.00
C LYS A 21 7.12 4.54 -17.46
N ARG A 22 5.99 3.90 -17.76
CA ARG A 22 5.62 2.58 -17.19
C ARG A 22 5.42 1.49 -18.25
N ASN A 23 5.56 1.82 -19.52
CA ASN A 23 5.20 0.93 -20.63
C ASN A 23 3.79 0.34 -20.48
N PHE A 24 2.88 1.13 -19.89
CA PHE A 24 1.51 0.75 -19.59
C PHE A 24 0.55 1.44 -20.56
N ILE A 25 -0.22 0.65 -21.32
CA ILE A 25 -1.21 1.16 -22.25
C ILE A 25 -2.55 1.25 -21.54
N LEU A 26 -3.00 2.48 -21.26
CA LEU A 26 -4.30 2.73 -20.65
C LEU A 26 -5.39 2.70 -21.73
N ASP A 27 -6.45 1.93 -21.49
CA ASP A 27 -7.65 1.93 -22.35
C ASP A 27 -8.48 3.20 -22.10
N THR A 28 -8.12 4.26 -22.79
CA THR A 28 -8.76 5.57 -22.67
C THR A 28 -10.17 5.60 -23.22
N GLU A 29 -10.47 4.81 -24.26
CA GLU A 29 -11.81 4.72 -24.86
C GLU A 29 -12.79 4.10 -23.87
N LYS A 30 -12.41 2.99 -23.26
CA LYS A 30 -13.21 2.30 -22.26
C LYS A 30 -13.46 3.20 -21.02
N LEU A 31 -12.41 3.85 -20.49
CA LEU A 31 -12.56 4.74 -19.34
C LEU A 31 -13.46 5.94 -19.66
N THR A 32 -13.33 6.54 -20.83
CA THR A 32 -14.21 7.64 -21.26
C THR A 32 -15.66 7.20 -21.30
N ALA A 33 -15.93 6.05 -21.95
CA ALA A 33 -17.29 5.52 -22.02
C ALA A 33 -17.91 5.23 -20.65
N LEU A 34 -17.11 4.64 -19.72
CA LEU A 34 -17.56 4.38 -18.36
C LEU A 34 -17.81 5.66 -17.56
N GLU A 35 -16.99 6.69 -17.71
CA GLU A 35 -17.19 7.98 -17.02
C GLU A 35 -18.42 8.74 -17.56
N GLU A 36 -18.69 8.68 -18.88
CA GLU A 36 -19.94 9.19 -19.46
C GLU A 36 -21.15 8.46 -18.89
N GLN A 37 -21.13 7.14 -18.90
CA GLN A 37 -22.20 6.32 -18.33
C GLN A 37 -22.41 6.59 -16.82
N ARG A 38 -21.32 6.70 -16.07
CA ARG A 38 -21.38 7.07 -14.63
C ARG A 38 -22.09 8.41 -14.44
N LYS A 39 -21.71 9.43 -15.24
CA LYS A 39 -22.29 10.77 -15.17
C LYS A 39 -23.80 10.77 -15.46
N ASP A 40 -24.20 10.07 -16.51
CA ASP A 40 -25.62 9.97 -16.90
C ASP A 40 -26.44 9.26 -15.82
N LEU A 41 -25.94 8.14 -15.28
CA LEU A 41 -26.58 7.38 -14.21
C LEU A 41 -26.64 8.19 -12.89
N GLN A 42 -25.61 8.95 -12.59
CA GLN A 42 -25.59 9.81 -11.41
C GLN A 42 -26.67 10.89 -11.51
N VAL A 43 -26.73 11.61 -12.62
CA VAL A 43 -27.77 12.63 -12.88
C VAL A 43 -29.17 12.03 -12.82
N LYS A 44 -29.37 10.85 -13.45
CA LYS A 44 -30.64 10.13 -13.41
C LYS A 44 -31.04 9.76 -11.98
N THR A 45 -30.09 9.25 -11.20
CA THR A 45 -30.32 8.86 -9.80
C THR A 45 -30.68 10.05 -8.92
N GLU A 46 -29.95 11.15 -9.05
CA GLU A 46 -30.21 12.40 -8.31
C GLU A 46 -31.57 12.99 -8.66
N THR A 47 -31.93 13.01 -9.95
CA THR A 47 -33.23 13.49 -10.46
C THR A 47 -34.36 12.64 -9.88
N LEU A 48 -34.30 11.31 -10.02
CA LEU A 48 -35.33 10.41 -9.49
C LEU A 48 -35.47 10.53 -7.96
N GLN A 49 -34.35 10.70 -7.26
CA GLN A 49 -34.38 10.92 -5.80
C GLN A 49 -35.05 12.22 -5.42
N ALA A 50 -34.76 13.30 -6.14
CA ALA A 50 -35.41 14.63 -5.92
C ALA A 50 -36.91 14.57 -6.22
N GLU A 51 -37.29 13.95 -7.34
CA GLU A 51 -38.70 13.78 -7.73
C GLU A 51 -39.48 12.93 -6.71
N ARG A 52 -38.91 11.81 -6.30
CA ARG A 52 -39.48 10.92 -5.28
C ARG A 52 -39.71 11.68 -3.96
N ASN A 53 -38.72 12.48 -3.53
CA ASN A 53 -38.86 13.30 -2.32
C ASN A 53 -39.97 14.38 -2.45
N ALA A 54 -40.09 15.03 -3.62
CA ALA A 54 -41.12 15.98 -3.90
C ALA A 54 -42.54 15.33 -3.87
N ARG A 55 -42.67 14.15 -4.53
CA ARG A 55 -43.92 13.36 -4.52
C ARG A 55 -44.32 12.90 -3.12
N SER A 56 -43.34 12.42 -2.33
CA SER A 56 -43.58 12.01 -0.95
C SER A 56 -44.15 13.18 -0.09
N LYS A 57 -43.64 14.40 -0.28
CA LYS A 57 -44.19 15.61 0.37
C LYS A 57 -45.60 15.91 -0.11
N ALA A 58 -45.89 15.77 -1.42
CA ALA A 58 -47.20 15.97 -1.99
C ALA A 58 -48.26 14.99 -1.44
N ILE A 59 -47.88 13.72 -1.23
CA ILE A 59 -48.74 12.70 -0.57
C ILE A 59 -49.13 13.18 0.84
N GLY A 60 -48.16 13.67 1.64
CA GLY A 60 -48.42 14.19 2.96
C GLY A 60 -49.44 15.35 2.94
N ALA A 61 -49.32 16.27 1.99
CA ALA A 61 -50.24 17.40 1.82
C ALA A 61 -51.62 16.97 1.32
N ALA A 62 -51.73 16.04 0.37
CA ALA A 62 -52.98 15.48 -0.14
C ALA A 62 -53.73 14.71 0.96
N LYS A 63 -53.01 13.89 1.77
CA LYS A 63 -53.56 13.19 2.92
C LYS A 63 -54.16 14.16 3.96
N ALA A 64 -53.49 15.28 4.22
CA ALA A 64 -53.99 16.32 5.14
C ALA A 64 -55.24 17.00 4.63
N ARG A 65 -55.47 17.03 3.30
CA ARG A 65 -56.68 17.60 2.66
C ARG A 65 -57.80 16.56 2.47
N GLY A 66 -57.59 15.29 2.82
CA GLY A 66 -58.55 14.20 2.63
C GLY A 66 -58.71 13.75 1.17
N GLU A 67 -57.74 14.03 0.30
CA GLU A 67 -57.72 13.63 -1.12
C GLU A 67 -57.34 12.15 -1.28
N ASP A 68 -57.76 11.53 -2.41
CA ASP A 68 -57.32 10.19 -2.75
C ASP A 68 -55.79 10.16 -3.07
N ILE A 69 -55.06 9.42 -2.28
CA ILE A 69 -53.58 9.30 -2.41
C ILE A 69 -53.14 8.05 -3.18
N ALA A 70 -54.06 7.16 -3.57
CA ALA A 70 -53.69 5.90 -4.21
C ALA A 70 -52.91 6.09 -5.54
N PRO A 71 -53.27 7.04 -6.43
CA PRO A 71 -52.48 7.32 -7.63
C PRO A 71 -51.08 7.83 -7.32
N LEU A 72 -50.93 8.70 -6.32
CA LEU A 72 -49.63 9.27 -5.92
C LEU A 72 -48.70 8.20 -5.28
N LEU A 73 -49.27 7.28 -4.55
CA LEU A 73 -48.54 6.14 -3.99
C LEU A 73 -47.98 5.23 -5.11
N ALA A 74 -48.79 4.90 -6.11
CA ALA A 74 -48.36 4.08 -7.25
C ALA A 74 -47.23 4.77 -8.06
N GLU A 75 -47.27 6.10 -8.23
CA GLU A 75 -46.20 6.87 -8.86
C GLU A 75 -44.89 6.79 -8.04
N VAL A 76 -44.97 6.94 -6.71
CA VAL A 76 -43.77 6.85 -5.83
C VAL A 76 -43.17 5.46 -5.80
N ASP A 77 -43.99 4.41 -5.84
CA ASP A 77 -43.52 3.02 -5.90
C ASP A 77 -42.77 2.76 -7.20
N ASN A 78 -43.33 3.16 -8.35
CA ASN A 78 -42.66 3.05 -9.65
C ASN A 78 -41.34 3.85 -9.70
N MET A 79 -41.32 5.08 -9.14
CA MET A 79 -40.08 5.86 -9.00
C MET A 79 -39.08 5.17 -8.09
N GLY A 80 -39.55 4.46 -7.05
CA GLY A 80 -38.69 3.66 -6.16
C GLY A 80 -37.97 2.53 -6.88
N GLU A 81 -38.69 1.82 -7.75
CA GLU A 81 -38.11 0.75 -8.57
C GLU A 81 -37.09 1.31 -9.56
N GLN A 82 -37.43 2.36 -10.31
CA GLN A 82 -36.50 3.02 -11.24
C GLN A 82 -35.24 3.58 -10.55
N LEU A 83 -35.39 4.13 -9.35
CA LEU A 83 -34.26 4.63 -8.56
C LEU A 83 -33.34 3.48 -8.12
N ASN A 84 -33.90 2.36 -7.67
CA ASN A 84 -33.11 1.20 -7.28
C ASN A 84 -32.36 0.59 -8.48
N GLU A 85 -33.01 0.51 -9.63
CA GLU A 85 -32.37 0.06 -10.86
C GLU A 85 -31.21 0.98 -11.27
N ALA A 86 -31.44 2.30 -11.29
CA ALA A 86 -30.41 3.29 -11.61
C ALA A 86 -29.23 3.24 -10.63
N LYS A 87 -29.49 3.07 -9.33
CA LYS A 87 -28.43 2.89 -8.31
C LYS A 87 -27.62 1.62 -8.55
N THR A 88 -28.29 0.50 -8.82
CA THR A 88 -27.60 -0.77 -9.10
C THR A 88 -26.69 -0.66 -10.33
N GLN A 89 -27.17 0.00 -11.39
CA GLN A 89 -26.36 0.26 -12.58
C GLN A 89 -25.19 1.20 -12.28
N LEU A 90 -25.40 2.26 -11.49
CA LEU A 90 -24.35 3.18 -11.09
C LEU A 90 -23.27 2.48 -10.25
N ASP A 91 -23.66 1.65 -9.30
CA ASP A 91 -22.76 0.89 -8.46
C ASP A 91 -21.89 -0.10 -9.29
N ALA A 92 -22.50 -0.75 -10.30
CA ALA A 92 -21.79 -1.63 -11.21
C ALA A 92 -20.73 -0.87 -12.04
N VAL A 93 -21.08 0.30 -12.60
CA VAL A 93 -20.14 1.15 -13.36
C VAL A 93 -19.01 1.67 -12.46
N LEU A 94 -19.34 2.11 -11.24
CA LEU A 94 -18.34 2.55 -10.26
C LEU A 94 -17.39 1.43 -9.87
N ALA A 95 -17.89 0.21 -9.70
CA ALA A 95 -17.07 -0.96 -9.40
C ALA A 95 -16.11 -1.28 -10.56
N GLU A 96 -16.55 -1.18 -11.82
CA GLU A 96 -15.71 -1.41 -12.99
C GLU A 96 -14.62 -0.35 -13.13
N ILE A 97 -14.96 0.95 -12.98
CA ILE A 97 -14.00 2.05 -12.96
C ILE A 97 -12.95 1.83 -11.86
N ASN A 98 -13.39 1.44 -10.67
CA ASN A 98 -12.50 1.19 -9.55
C ASN A 98 -11.55 0.01 -9.80
N GLN A 99 -12.03 -1.07 -10.39
CA GLN A 99 -11.17 -2.21 -10.78
C GLN A 99 -10.09 -1.80 -11.77
N ILE A 100 -10.43 -0.99 -12.77
CA ILE A 100 -9.44 -0.45 -13.71
C ILE A 100 -8.44 0.43 -12.96
N ALA A 101 -8.91 1.37 -12.13
CA ALA A 101 -8.05 2.29 -11.37
C ALA A 101 -7.05 1.55 -10.45
N LEU A 102 -7.48 0.46 -9.81
CA LEU A 102 -6.63 -0.39 -8.96
C LEU A 102 -5.50 -1.10 -9.73
N SER A 103 -5.67 -1.32 -11.03
CA SER A 103 -4.67 -1.96 -11.89
C SER A 103 -3.63 -1.00 -12.47
N ILE A 104 -3.89 0.32 -12.44
CA ILE A 104 -3.02 1.32 -13.03
C ILE A 104 -1.81 1.55 -12.12
N PRO A 105 -0.56 1.44 -12.62
CA PRO A 105 0.63 1.78 -11.85
C PRO A 105 0.71 3.29 -11.60
N ASN A 106 1.40 3.69 -10.51
CA ASN A 106 1.64 5.11 -10.24
C ASN A 106 2.53 5.73 -11.32
N ILE A 107 2.33 7.04 -11.55
CA ILE A 107 3.17 7.83 -12.44
C ILE A 107 4.43 8.23 -11.66
N PRO A 108 5.63 7.85 -12.12
CA PRO A 108 6.88 8.29 -11.51
C PRO A 108 7.08 9.80 -11.63
N ALA A 109 7.74 10.41 -10.65
CA ALA A 109 8.17 11.79 -10.69
C ALA A 109 9.07 12.07 -11.91
N ASP A 110 9.24 13.34 -12.28
CA ASP A 110 9.93 13.69 -13.53
C ASP A 110 11.44 13.43 -13.48
N GLU A 111 12.06 13.48 -12.30
CA GLU A 111 13.47 13.16 -12.08
C GLU A 111 13.80 11.68 -12.14
N VAL A 112 12.82 10.79 -12.10
CA VAL A 112 13.01 9.32 -12.17
C VAL A 112 13.56 8.94 -13.54
N PRO A 113 14.75 8.30 -13.62
CA PRO A 113 15.34 7.91 -14.88
C PRO A 113 14.52 6.79 -15.55
N LEU A 114 14.46 6.85 -16.88
CA LEU A 114 13.92 5.73 -17.66
C LEU A 114 14.92 4.57 -17.62
N GLY A 115 14.43 3.35 -17.40
CA GLY A 115 15.26 2.17 -17.36
C GLY A 115 14.42 0.90 -17.30
N LYS A 116 15.05 -0.26 -17.50
CA LYS A 116 14.39 -1.58 -17.56
C LYS A 116 14.50 -2.35 -16.25
N ASP A 117 15.62 -2.20 -15.55
CA ASP A 117 15.95 -2.96 -14.34
C ASP A 117 16.92 -2.17 -13.44
N ASP A 118 17.33 -2.78 -12.34
CA ASP A 118 18.19 -2.20 -11.32
C ASP A 118 19.56 -1.75 -11.80
N THR A 119 20.04 -2.23 -12.95
CA THR A 119 21.33 -1.81 -13.54
C THR A 119 21.29 -0.36 -14.06
N GLU A 120 20.09 0.17 -14.32
CA GLU A 120 19.88 1.52 -14.82
C GLU A 120 19.46 2.51 -13.70
N ASN A 121 19.52 2.08 -12.45
CA ASN A 121 19.33 2.95 -11.28
C ASN A 121 20.43 4.00 -11.20
N LYS A 122 20.05 5.23 -10.87
CA LYS A 122 20.99 6.37 -10.77
C LYS A 122 21.54 6.50 -9.36
N GLU A 123 22.86 6.31 -9.18
CA GLU A 123 23.51 6.64 -7.91
C GLU A 123 23.51 8.17 -7.70
N ILE A 124 22.95 8.63 -6.59
CA ILE A 124 22.87 10.05 -6.23
C ILE A 124 23.76 10.42 -5.04
N LEU A 125 24.15 9.43 -4.23
CA LEU A 125 25.06 9.65 -3.11
C LEU A 125 25.79 8.35 -2.76
N ARG A 126 27.05 8.51 -2.34
CA ARG A 126 27.86 7.46 -1.71
C ARG A 126 28.41 7.97 -0.40
N TRP A 127 28.20 7.22 0.68
CA TRP A 127 28.72 7.53 2.00
C TRP A 127 29.64 6.43 2.52
N GLY A 128 30.74 6.85 3.16
CA GLY A 128 31.73 5.95 3.72
C GLY A 128 32.60 5.27 2.65
N THR A 129 33.57 4.51 3.11
CA THR A 129 34.46 3.71 2.25
C THR A 129 34.41 2.25 2.71
N PRO A 130 34.07 1.30 1.82
CA PRO A 130 34.14 -0.11 2.15
C PRO A 130 35.54 -0.50 2.64
N ARG A 131 35.60 -1.29 3.72
CA ARG A 131 36.88 -1.76 4.25
C ARG A 131 37.52 -2.74 3.28
N THR A 132 38.83 -2.68 3.19
CA THR A 132 39.64 -3.69 2.53
C THR A 132 40.20 -4.67 3.57
N PHE A 133 40.35 -5.93 3.19
CA PHE A 133 40.83 -6.99 4.07
C PHE A 133 42.03 -7.65 3.42
N ASP A 134 42.99 -8.07 4.23
CA ASP A 134 44.21 -8.83 3.86
C ASP A 134 44.03 -10.34 4.06
N PHE A 135 42.81 -10.79 4.31
CA PHE A 135 42.42 -12.17 4.48
C PHE A 135 41.19 -12.50 3.62
N GLU A 136 40.92 -13.80 3.45
CA GLU A 136 39.73 -14.27 2.72
C GLU A 136 38.44 -13.89 3.47
N ILE A 137 37.55 -13.16 2.78
CA ILE A 137 36.29 -12.67 3.33
C ILE A 137 35.27 -13.82 3.32
N LYS A 138 34.64 -14.05 4.49
CA LYS A 138 33.50 -14.98 4.61
C LYS A 138 32.20 -14.24 4.44
N ASP A 139 31.22 -14.89 3.81
CA ASP A 139 29.85 -14.38 3.72
C ASP A 139 29.11 -14.50 5.08
N HIS A 140 27.94 -13.87 5.19
CA HIS A 140 27.14 -13.87 6.42
C HIS A 140 26.66 -15.26 6.84
N VAL A 141 26.47 -16.19 5.89
CA VAL A 141 26.08 -17.57 6.18
C VAL A 141 27.22 -18.27 6.90
N SER A 142 28.41 -18.26 6.30
CA SER A 142 29.59 -18.90 6.88
C SER A 142 29.96 -18.31 8.25
N LEU A 143 29.89 -16.98 8.40
CA LEU A 143 30.13 -16.32 9.70
C LEU A 143 29.08 -16.70 10.76
N GLY A 144 27.82 -16.79 10.36
CA GLY A 144 26.72 -17.16 11.26
C GLY A 144 26.77 -18.63 11.68
N GLU A 145 27.18 -19.53 10.77
CA GLU A 145 27.38 -20.94 11.05
C GLU A 145 28.62 -21.16 11.94
N ASP A 146 29.74 -20.52 11.65
CA ASP A 146 30.95 -20.57 12.49
C ASP A 146 30.69 -20.08 13.91
N ALA A 147 29.87 -19.06 14.06
CA ALA A 147 29.39 -18.55 15.35
C ALA A 147 28.36 -19.46 16.03
N ASN A 148 27.93 -20.55 15.40
CA ASN A 148 26.81 -21.40 15.81
C ASN A 148 25.54 -20.59 16.13
N GLY A 149 25.32 -19.51 15.40
CA GLY A 149 24.26 -18.53 15.63
C GLY A 149 23.19 -18.45 14.54
N LEU A 150 23.49 -18.91 13.30
CA LEU A 150 22.53 -19.05 12.22
C LEU A 150 22.34 -20.54 11.89
N ASP A 151 21.09 -20.98 11.79
CA ASP A 151 20.76 -22.38 11.56
C ASP A 151 19.63 -22.49 10.51
N PHE A 152 20.02 -22.60 9.25
CA PHE A 152 19.09 -22.73 8.14
C PHE A 152 18.48 -24.14 8.06
N ALA A 153 19.22 -25.17 8.49
CA ALA A 153 18.70 -26.54 8.52
C ALA A 153 17.57 -26.69 9.54
N ALA A 154 17.71 -26.08 10.72
CA ALA A 154 16.63 -26.02 11.70
C ALA A 154 15.45 -25.19 11.17
N GLY A 155 15.69 -24.08 10.50
CA GLY A 155 14.64 -23.27 9.87
C GLY A 155 13.84 -24.08 8.84
N ALA A 156 14.54 -24.78 7.95
CA ALA A 156 13.93 -25.65 6.95
C ALA A 156 13.13 -26.81 7.59
N LYS A 157 13.63 -27.40 8.67
CA LYS A 157 12.92 -28.44 9.43
C LYS A 157 11.63 -27.93 10.06
N LEU A 158 11.63 -26.69 10.57
CA LEU A 158 10.47 -26.11 11.28
C LEU A 158 9.40 -25.59 10.33
N ALA A 159 9.78 -24.94 9.24
CA ALA A 159 8.85 -24.17 8.40
C ALA A 159 9.12 -24.27 6.88
N GLY A 160 10.19 -24.93 6.44
CA GLY A 160 10.55 -25.03 5.03
C GLY A 160 11.72 -24.12 4.64
N ALA A 161 12.02 -24.08 3.35
CA ALA A 161 13.06 -23.22 2.80
C ALA A 161 12.76 -21.74 3.09
N ARG A 162 13.81 -20.89 3.07
CA ARG A 162 13.71 -19.44 3.33
C ARG A 162 13.24 -19.07 4.73
N PHE A 163 13.43 -19.97 5.70
CA PHE A 163 13.32 -19.69 7.13
C PHE A 163 14.68 -19.97 7.79
N ALA A 164 14.99 -19.20 8.82
CA ALA A 164 16.21 -19.37 9.59
C ALA A 164 15.91 -19.36 11.09
N VAL A 165 16.73 -20.06 11.85
CA VAL A 165 16.76 -19.98 13.32
C VAL A 165 18.01 -19.20 13.71
N MET A 166 17.82 -18.18 14.55
CA MET A 166 18.91 -17.42 15.16
C MET A 166 19.08 -17.86 16.61
N LYS A 167 20.35 -18.05 17.03
CA LYS A 167 20.68 -18.50 18.39
C LYS A 167 21.78 -17.64 19.01
N GLY A 168 21.86 -17.65 20.34
CA GLY A 168 22.96 -17.06 21.09
C GLY A 168 23.21 -15.58 20.77
N GLN A 169 24.44 -15.25 20.42
CA GLN A 169 24.86 -13.87 20.16
C GLN A 169 24.22 -13.28 18.89
N ILE A 170 23.94 -14.10 17.87
CA ILE A 170 23.26 -13.62 16.65
C ILE A 170 21.81 -13.20 16.98
N ALA A 171 21.07 -14.01 17.73
CA ALA A 171 19.72 -13.65 18.18
C ALA A 171 19.73 -12.39 19.07
N LYS A 172 20.75 -12.24 19.94
CA LYS A 172 20.93 -11.04 20.75
C LYS A 172 21.21 -9.80 19.89
N MET A 173 22.07 -9.94 18.87
CA MET A 173 22.41 -8.85 17.94
C MET A 173 21.17 -8.44 17.12
N HIS A 174 20.39 -9.38 16.60
CA HIS A 174 19.16 -9.13 15.90
C HIS A 174 18.19 -8.26 16.72
N ARG A 175 17.94 -8.67 17.98
CA ARG A 175 17.10 -7.90 18.91
C ARG A 175 17.70 -6.53 19.24
N ALA A 176 19.02 -6.44 19.42
CA ALA A 176 19.70 -5.18 19.73
C ALA A 176 19.62 -4.18 18.56
N LEU A 177 19.70 -4.65 17.32
CA LEU A 177 19.53 -3.81 16.13
C LEU A 177 18.10 -3.25 16.03
N ALA A 178 17.09 -4.07 16.28
CA ALA A 178 15.71 -3.61 16.29
C ALA A 178 15.46 -2.54 17.38
N GLN A 179 15.94 -2.80 18.59
CA GLN A 179 15.86 -1.86 19.71
C GLN A 179 16.59 -0.54 19.38
N PHE A 180 17.82 -0.62 18.86
CA PHE A 180 18.61 0.55 18.47
C PHE A 180 17.89 1.43 17.45
N MET A 181 17.28 0.81 16.41
CA MET A 181 16.54 1.57 15.39
C MET A 181 15.28 2.22 15.97
N LEU A 182 14.52 1.51 16.81
CA LEU A 182 13.34 2.07 17.49
C LEU A 182 13.71 3.26 18.37
N ASP A 183 14.73 3.09 19.24
CA ASP A 183 15.18 4.15 20.14
C ASP A 183 15.68 5.38 19.35
N LEU A 184 16.43 5.15 18.28
CA LEU A 184 16.88 6.24 17.40
C LEU A 184 15.72 7.02 16.79
N HIS A 185 14.71 6.31 16.27
CA HIS A 185 13.59 6.98 15.60
C HIS A 185 12.66 7.68 16.60
N THR A 186 12.43 7.11 17.77
CA THR A 186 11.57 7.72 18.78
C THR A 186 12.24 8.87 19.53
N GLU A 187 13.52 8.74 19.89
CA GLU A 187 14.22 9.72 20.71
C GLU A 187 14.82 10.87 19.90
N GLN A 188 15.26 10.62 18.64
CA GLN A 188 15.98 11.63 17.85
C GLN A 188 15.21 12.13 16.64
N HIS A 189 14.34 11.30 16.03
CA HIS A 189 13.63 11.64 14.81
C HIS A 189 12.16 12.01 15.02
N GLY A 190 11.68 11.96 16.27
CA GLY A 190 10.33 12.39 16.66
C GLY A 190 9.20 11.47 16.23
N TYR A 191 9.48 10.18 16.02
CA TYR A 191 8.43 9.20 15.73
C TYR A 191 7.77 8.70 17.01
N LEU A 192 6.45 8.49 16.94
CA LEU A 192 5.70 7.73 17.94
C LEU A 192 5.85 6.24 17.65
N GLU A 193 6.28 5.46 18.65
CA GLU A 193 6.29 4.01 18.52
C GLU A 193 4.86 3.46 18.55
N ALA A 194 4.54 2.58 17.60
CA ALA A 194 3.26 1.92 17.48
C ALA A 194 3.42 0.39 17.54
N TYR A 195 2.63 -0.27 18.38
CA TYR A 195 2.47 -1.72 18.37
C TYR A 195 1.18 -2.06 17.62
N VAL A 196 1.28 -2.84 16.56
CA VAL A 196 0.18 -3.10 15.61
C VAL A 196 -0.09 -4.60 15.44
N PRO A 197 -1.30 -4.99 15.02
CA PRO A 197 -1.60 -6.38 14.67
C PRO A 197 -0.74 -6.89 13.51
N TYR A 198 -0.32 -8.16 13.56
CA TYR A 198 0.41 -8.83 12.48
C TYR A 198 -0.52 -9.60 11.55
N LEU A 199 -1.75 -9.85 11.96
CA LEU A 199 -2.85 -10.35 11.15
C LEU A 199 -3.78 -9.19 10.82
N VAL A 200 -4.03 -8.96 9.53
CA VAL A 200 -4.87 -7.87 9.04
C VAL A 200 -5.96 -8.37 8.11
N ASN A 201 -7.07 -7.65 8.06
CA ASN A 201 -8.17 -7.93 7.14
C ASN A 201 -7.88 -7.39 5.73
N HIS A 202 -8.68 -7.82 4.76
CA HIS A 202 -8.53 -7.39 3.36
C HIS A 202 -8.67 -5.88 3.16
N ALA A 203 -9.58 -5.21 3.88
CA ALA A 203 -9.76 -3.77 3.77
C ALA A 203 -8.48 -2.99 4.10
N THR A 204 -7.71 -3.47 5.09
CA THR A 204 -6.41 -2.91 5.46
C THR A 204 -5.36 -3.11 4.36
N LEU A 205 -5.36 -4.27 3.70
CA LEU A 205 -4.46 -4.56 2.57
C LEU A 205 -4.81 -3.75 1.31
N TYR A 206 -6.09 -3.47 1.07
CA TYR A 206 -6.52 -2.54 0.02
C TYR A 206 -6.11 -1.10 0.33
N GLY A 207 -6.15 -0.69 1.59
CA GLY A 207 -5.81 0.67 2.02
C GLY A 207 -4.37 1.08 1.70
N THR A 208 -3.44 0.15 1.60
CA THR A 208 -2.03 0.37 1.22
C THR A 208 -1.66 -0.21 -0.15
N GLY A 209 -2.64 -0.68 -0.94
CA GLY A 209 -2.42 -1.18 -2.29
C GLY A 209 -1.72 -2.55 -2.39
N GLN A 210 -1.65 -3.31 -1.31
CA GLN A 210 -1.17 -4.70 -1.35
C GLN A 210 -2.15 -5.57 -2.14
N LEU A 211 -3.43 -5.36 -1.97
CA LEU A 211 -4.48 -5.96 -2.78
C LEU A 211 -5.02 -4.94 -3.79
N PRO A 212 -5.48 -5.40 -4.97
CA PRO A 212 -5.53 -6.80 -5.42
C PRO A 212 -4.20 -7.31 -6.00
N LYS A 213 -3.25 -6.42 -6.32
CA LYS A 213 -2.09 -6.69 -7.19
C LYS A 213 -1.12 -7.73 -6.62
N PHE A 214 -0.85 -7.69 -5.33
CA PHE A 214 0.18 -8.51 -4.66
C PHE A 214 -0.41 -9.63 -3.79
N GLY A 215 -1.63 -10.09 -4.08
CA GLY A 215 -2.30 -11.13 -3.30
C GLY A 215 -1.53 -12.44 -3.21
N GLU A 216 -0.80 -12.82 -4.27
CA GLU A 216 0.01 -14.03 -4.30
C GLU A 216 1.29 -13.95 -3.44
N ASP A 217 1.74 -12.73 -3.12
CA ASP A 217 2.89 -12.49 -2.25
C ASP A 217 2.54 -12.54 -0.76
N LEU A 218 1.27 -12.71 -0.41
CA LEU A 218 0.78 -12.73 0.97
C LEU A 218 0.61 -14.17 1.50
N PHE A 219 0.85 -14.34 2.79
CA PHE A 219 0.42 -15.53 3.52
C PHE A 219 -1.00 -15.32 4.06
N HIS A 220 -1.97 -16.02 3.48
CA HIS A 220 -3.37 -15.97 3.90
C HIS A 220 -3.67 -17.04 4.95
N THR A 221 -4.59 -16.73 5.87
CA THR A 221 -5.17 -17.71 6.77
C THR A 221 -6.35 -18.42 6.11
N LEU A 222 -6.83 -19.49 6.72
CA LEU A 222 -8.15 -20.01 6.40
C LEU A 222 -9.22 -19.01 6.85
N ALA A 223 -10.28 -18.86 6.07
CA ALA A 223 -11.43 -18.07 6.46
C ALA A 223 -12.10 -18.69 7.70
N LEU A 224 -12.45 -17.86 8.69
CA LEU A 224 -13.35 -18.25 9.75
C LEU A 224 -14.79 -18.26 9.20
N GLU A 225 -15.68 -19.04 9.82
CA GLU A 225 -17.06 -19.17 9.35
C GLU A 225 -17.74 -17.79 9.30
N GLY A 226 -18.20 -17.41 8.09
CA GLY A 226 -18.85 -16.11 7.85
C GLY A 226 -17.94 -14.91 7.71
N GLU A 227 -16.60 -15.08 7.76
CA GLU A 227 -15.62 -14.01 7.63
C GLU A 227 -14.73 -14.18 6.40
N GLN A 228 -14.11 -13.08 5.96
CA GLN A 228 -13.03 -13.11 4.97
C GLN A 228 -11.73 -13.59 5.64
N PRO A 229 -10.82 -14.26 4.91
CA PRO A 229 -9.54 -14.66 5.45
C PRO A 229 -8.72 -13.43 5.87
N TYR A 230 -7.91 -13.60 6.91
CA TYR A 230 -6.87 -12.64 7.27
C TYR A 230 -5.60 -12.93 6.46
N ALA A 231 -4.67 -11.98 6.44
CA ALA A 231 -3.31 -12.22 5.97
C ALA A 231 -2.27 -11.77 7.00
N LEU A 232 -1.14 -12.45 7.01
CA LEU A 232 0.06 -11.99 7.73
C LEU A 232 0.62 -10.75 7.01
N ILE A 233 1.02 -9.73 7.77
CA ILE A 233 1.52 -8.49 7.20
C ILE A 233 2.84 -8.69 6.44
N PRO A 234 2.99 -8.17 5.22
CA PRO A 234 4.26 -8.14 4.49
C PRO A 234 5.18 -7.01 4.95
N THR A 235 4.64 -6.05 5.69
CA THR A 235 5.28 -4.84 6.20
C THR A 235 4.40 -4.18 7.26
N ALA A 236 4.98 -3.55 8.26
CA ALA A 236 4.23 -2.77 9.25
C ALA A 236 3.58 -1.51 8.64
N GLU A 237 4.01 -1.07 7.46
CA GLU A 237 3.35 -0.01 6.69
C GLU A 237 1.84 -0.26 6.59
N VAL A 238 1.44 -1.52 6.34
CA VAL A 238 0.05 -1.90 6.16
C VAL A 238 -0.83 -1.52 7.35
N PRO A 239 -0.60 -2.01 8.57
CA PRO A 239 -1.42 -1.60 9.72
C PRO A 239 -1.17 -0.16 10.16
N VAL A 240 0.07 0.35 10.12
CA VAL A 240 0.39 1.69 10.62
C VAL A 240 -0.27 2.78 9.76
N THR A 241 -0.17 2.69 8.44
CA THR A 241 -0.80 3.68 7.54
C THR A 241 -2.32 3.65 7.65
N ASN A 242 -2.91 2.48 7.86
CA ASN A 242 -4.35 2.34 8.02
C ASN A 242 -4.92 2.87 9.34
N LEU A 243 -4.10 3.31 10.29
CA LEU A 243 -4.58 4.00 11.49
C LEU A 243 -5.31 5.31 11.16
N VAL A 244 -4.99 5.92 10.01
CA VAL A 244 -5.66 7.13 9.50
C VAL A 244 -6.63 6.85 8.34
N ARG A 245 -6.89 5.58 8.00
CA ARG A 245 -7.88 5.23 6.97
C ARG A 245 -9.28 5.66 7.42
N ASP A 246 -10.03 6.29 6.52
CA ASP A 246 -11.39 6.81 6.76
C ASP A 246 -11.46 7.85 7.90
N VAL A 247 -10.32 8.50 8.22
CA VAL A 247 -10.22 9.57 9.20
C VAL A 247 -9.92 10.88 8.47
N ILE A 248 -10.64 11.93 8.84
CA ILE A 248 -10.28 13.31 8.44
C ILE A 248 -9.32 13.83 9.50
N VAL A 249 -8.05 13.94 9.13
CA VAL A 249 -6.99 14.44 10.01
C VAL A 249 -6.98 15.96 9.95
N ASP A 250 -6.93 16.62 11.12
CA ASP A 250 -6.80 18.07 11.19
C ASP A 250 -5.39 18.49 10.73
N GLU A 251 -5.29 19.56 9.95
CA GLU A 251 -4.01 20.09 9.47
C GLU A 251 -3.05 20.43 10.63
N ALA A 252 -3.60 20.86 11.76
CA ALA A 252 -2.83 21.15 12.97
C ALA A 252 -2.14 19.92 13.60
N ASP A 253 -2.62 18.71 13.30
CA ASP A 253 -2.05 17.44 13.81
C ASP A 253 -0.94 16.89 12.91
N LEU A 254 -0.70 17.51 11.74
CA LEU A 254 0.34 17.09 10.81
C LEU A 254 1.70 17.76 11.12
N PRO A 255 2.81 17.03 10.92
CA PRO A 255 2.93 15.66 10.45
C PRO A 255 2.71 14.63 11.56
N ILE A 256 2.05 13.50 11.23
CA ILE A 256 1.98 12.32 12.10
C ILE A 256 3.12 11.39 11.70
N LYS A 257 4.06 11.15 12.62
CA LYS A 257 5.22 10.27 12.40
C LYS A 257 5.11 9.06 13.30
N MET A 258 5.11 7.86 12.73
CA MET A 258 4.99 6.60 13.47
C MET A 258 6.09 5.63 13.06
N THR A 259 6.58 4.84 14.01
CA THR A 259 7.53 3.75 13.78
C THR A 259 7.05 2.48 14.46
N ALA A 260 7.30 1.33 13.85
CA ALA A 260 6.94 0.04 14.40
C ALA A 260 7.99 -1.02 14.06
N HIS A 261 8.32 -1.88 15.01
CA HIS A 261 9.11 -3.09 14.79
C HIS A 261 8.14 -4.28 14.72
N THR A 262 8.15 -4.99 13.60
CA THR A 262 7.32 -6.18 13.42
C THR A 262 8.05 -7.28 12.67
N PRO A 263 7.69 -8.57 12.89
CA PRO A 263 7.92 -9.58 11.88
C PRO A 263 7.12 -9.22 10.62
N CYS A 264 7.67 -9.55 9.46
CA CYS A 264 7.06 -9.37 8.15
C CYS A 264 7.09 -10.70 7.40
N PHE A 265 6.06 -10.95 6.59
CA PHE A 265 5.86 -12.24 5.94
C PHE A 265 5.59 -12.05 4.45
N ARG A 266 6.43 -12.68 3.59
CA ARG A 266 6.27 -12.63 2.14
C ARG A 266 6.43 -14.01 1.54
N SER A 267 5.50 -14.43 0.69
CA SER A 267 5.58 -15.72 0.01
C SER A 267 6.64 -15.76 -1.10
N GLU A 268 7.13 -14.57 -1.53
CA GLU A 268 8.17 -14.44 -2.56
C GLU A 268 7.80 -15.17 -3.87
N ALA A 269 6.53 -15.11 -4.27
CA ALA A 269 5.96 -15.90 -5.37
C ALA A 269 6.69 -15.70 -6.72
N GLY A 270 7.22 -14.50 -6.97
CA GLY A 270 7.96 -14.16 -8.20
C GLY A 270 9.47 -14.43 -8.18
N SER A 271 10.02 -14.96 -7.07
CA SER A 271 11.47 -14.99 -6.85
C SER A 271 12.11 -16.39 -6.94
N TYR A 272 11.56 -17.29 -7.75
CA TYR A 272 12.09 -18.65 -7.92
C TYR A 272 13.57 -18.62 -8.36
N GLY A 273 14.43 -19.26 -7.55
CA GLY A 273 15.86 -19.40 -7.84
C GLY A 273 16.74 -18.18 -7.55
N ARG A 274 16.18 -17.05 -7.11
CA ARG A 274 16.94 -15.85 -6.73
C ARG A 274 17.23 -15.85 -5.23
N ASP A 275 18.46 -15.46 -4.85
CA ASP A 275 18.87 -15.24 -3.45
C ASP A 275 18.41 -16.35 -2.49
N THR A 276 18.56 -17.61 -2.92
CA THR A 276 18.11 -18.77 -2.14
C THR A 276 19.02 -19.10 -0.96
N ARG A 277 20.22 -18.52 -0.91
CA ARG A 277 21.20 -18.73 0.15
C ARG A 277 21.21 -17.55 1.14
N GLY A 278 21.15 -17.86 2.42
CA GLY A 278 21.33 -16.89 3.50
C GLY A 278 20.07 -16.09 3.84
N LEU A 279 20.27 -14.88 4.38
CA LEU A 279 19.23 -14.02 4.91
C LEU A 279 18.71 -12.97 3.92
N ILE A 280 19.15 -12.98 2.66
CA ILE A 280 18.86 -11.91 1.70
C ILE A 280 17.36 -11.88 1.35
N ARG A 281 16.76 -13.08 1.18
CA ARG A 281 15.36 -13.21 0.79
C ARG A 281 14.66 -14.30 1.59
N MET A 282 13.90 -13.91 2.58
CA MET A 282 13.26 -14.78 3.57
C MET A 282 11.73 -14.64 3.54
N HIS A 283 11.03 -15.75 3.82
CA HIS A 283 9.57 -15.73 4.03
C HIS A 283 9.16 -15.00 5.31
N GLN A 284 10.04 -14.99 6.30
CA GLN A 284 9.87 -14.26 7.55
C GLN A 284 11.14 -13.45 7.86
N PHE A 285 10.98 -12.18 8.12
CA PHE A 285 12.06 -11.27 8.54
C PHE A 285 11.49 -10.17 9.43
N ASP A 286 12.34 -9.48 10.17
CA ASP A 286 11.94 -8.36 10.99
C ASP A 286 12.27 -7.04 10.31
N LYS A 287 11.41 -6.04 10.50
CA LYS A 287 11.58 -4.69 9.96
C LYS A 287 11.18 -3.64 10.97
N VAL A 288 12.00 -2.60 11.11
CA VAL A 288 11.62 -1.35 11.75
C VAL A 288 11.13 -0.41 10.65
N GLU A 289 9.85 -0.11 10.69
CA GLU A 289 9.15 0.69 9.69
C GLU A 289 8.99 2.12 10.15
N MET A 290 9.10 3.08 9.24
CA MET A 290 8.80 4.48 9.46
C MET A 290 7.69 4.91 8.52
N VAL A 291 6.64 5.54 9.06
CA VAL A 291 5.51 6.09 8.30
C VAL A 291 5.32 7.54 8.68
N GLN A 292 5.15 8.40 7.69
CA GLN A 292 4.78 9.80 7.89
C GLN A 292 3.48 10.11 7.14
N ILE A 293 2.53 10.70 7.84
CA ILE A 293 1.33 11.30 7.26
C ILE A 293 1.56 12.80 7.26
N VAL A 294 1.59 13.39 6.08
CA VAL A 294 1.99 14.78 5.89
C VAL A 294 1.00 15.51 4.98
N ASP A 295 1.09 16.83 4.98
CA ASP A 295 0.46 17.65 3.95
C ASP A 295 0.93 17.17 2.55
N PRO A 296 0.03 16.92 1.59
CA PRO A 296 0.39 16.47 0.24
C PRO A 296 1.47 17.32 -0.44
N ASP A 297 1.45 18.63 -0.25
CA ASP A 297 2.42 19.55 -0.84
C ASP A 297 3.84 19.41 -0.25
N LYS A 298 3.96 18.76 0.91
CA LYS A 298 5.23 18.49 1.61
C LYS A 298 5.73 17.05 1.45
N SER A 299 5.06 16.22 0.66
CA SER A 299 5.36 14.79 0.55
C SER A 299 6.79 14.50 0.06
N MET A 300 7.32 15.31 -0.87
CA MET A 300 8.69 15.14 -1.38
C MET A 300 9.75 15.55 -0.34
N GLU A 301 9.50 16.61 0.43
CA GLU A 301 10.37 17.00 1.55
C GLU A 301 10.37 15.92 2.64
N ALA A 302 9.21 15.36 2.95
CA ALA A 302 9.05 14.26 3.91
C ALA A 302 9.77 12.98 3.44
N LEU A 303 9.78 12.69 2.14
CA LEU A 303 10.53 11.57 1.57
C LEU A 303 12.04 11.74 1.80
N GLU A 304 12.59 12.94 1.57
CA GLU A 304 14.01 13.22 1.80
C GLU A 304 14.36 13.16 3.29
N GLU A 305 13.52 13.68 4.17
CA GLU A 305 13.69 13.59 5.61
C GLU A 305 13.69 12.12 6.07
N LEU A 306 12.69 11.33 5.65
CA LEU A 306 12.56 9.91 5.99
C LEU A 306 13.77 9.10 5.49
N THR A 307 14.23 9.40 4.26
CA THR A 307 15.44 8.79 3.71
C THR A 307 16.67 9.13 4.57
N GLY A 308 16.81 10.39 5.00
CA GLY A 308 17.87 10.82 5.91
C GLY A 308 17.86 10.10 7.26
N HIS A 309 16.68 9.80 7.79
CA HIS A 309 16.52 8.98 9.01
C HIS A 309 17.00 7.55 8.81
N ALA A 310 16.72 6.95 7.64
CA ALA A 310 17.23 5.62 7.28
C ALA A 310 18.76 5.62 7.09
N GLU A 311 19.31 6.65 6.40
CA GLU A 311 20.75 6.84 6.23
C GLU A 311 21.46 6.95 7.58
N LYS A 312 20.85 7.63 8.56
CA LYS A 312 21.41 7.82 9.92
C LYS A 312 21.66 6.51 10.64
N VAL A 313 20.80 5.49 10.45
CA VAL A 313 21.00 4.13 10.99
C VAL A 313 22.33 3.55 10.49
N LEU A 314 22.55 3.60 9.17
CA LEU A 314 23.77 3.06 8.56
C LEU A 314 25.02 3.84 8.97
N GLN A 315 24.90 5.17 9.09
CA GLN A 315 25.99 6.03 9.53
C GLN A 315 26.42 5.73 10.97
N LEU A 316 25.47 5.56 11.88
CA LEU A 316 25.77 5.25 13.29
C LEU A 316 26.34 3.83 13.45
N LEU A 317 25.98 2.91 12.56
CA LEU A 317 26.57 1.57 12.50
C LEU A 317 27.91 1.56 11.74
N ASN A 318 28.34 2.70 11.21
CA ASN A 318 29.54 2.86 10.38
C ASN A 318 29.57 1.87 9.19
N LEU A 319 28.42 1.71 8.53
CA LEU A 319 28.26 0.86 7.35
C LEU A 319 28.25 1.75 6.08
N PRO A 320 29.22 1.58 5.18
CA PRO A 320 29.24 2.30 3.91
C PRO A 320 28.02 1.92 3.06
N TYR A 321 27.43 2.91 2.40
CA TYR A 321 26.26 2.68 1.55
C TYR A 321 26.27 3.64 0.33
N ARG A 322 25.41 3.32 -0.61
CA ARG A 322 25.04 4.21 -1.71
C ARG A 322 23.53 4.47 -1.69
N LYS A 323 23.13 5.70 -1.98
CA LYS A 323 21.75 6.12 -2.21
C LYS A 323 21.51 6.14 -3.70
N VAL A 324 20.48 5.45 -4.15
CA VAL A 324 20.13 5.33 -5.57
C VAL A 324 18.71 5.82 -5.80
N LEU A 325 18.50 6.51 -6.92
CA LEU A 325 17.18 6.79 -7.44
C LEU A 325 16.81 5.65 -8.40
N LEU A 326 15.75 4.93 -8.08
CA LEU A 326 15.29 3.80 -8.88
C LEU A 326 14.82 4.28 -10.25
N CYS A 327 15.13 3.53 -11.29
CA CYS A 327 14.60 3.76 -12.62
C CYS A 327 13.15 3.25 -12.75
N THR A 328 12.49 3.64 -13.81
CA THR A 328 11.07 3.31 -14.05
C THR A 328 10.78 1.81 -14.12
N GLY A 329 11.75 0.97 -14.48
CA GLY A 329 11.60 -0.48 -14.56
C GLY A 329 11.86 -1.21 -13.24
N ASP A 330 12.55 -0.56 -12.27
CA ASP A 330 12.84 -1.11 -10.95
C ASP A 330 11.86 -0.60 -9.86
N MET A 331 11.04 0.38 -10.19
CA MET A 331 9.98 0.86 -9.29
C MET A 331 8.79 -0.10 -9.25
N GLY A 332 8.22 -0.29 -8.06
CA GLY A 332 7.00 -1.07 -7.83
C GLY A 332 5.71 -0.48 -8.41
#